data_c1bc3c571123195d69e15f9f2cc014db
#
_entry.id   c1bc3c571123195d69e15f9f2cc014db
#
_cell.length_a   1.000
_cell.length_b   1.000
_cell.length_c   1.000
_cell.angle_alpha   90.00
_cell.angle_beta   90.00
_cell.angle_gamma   90.00
#
_symmetry.space_group_name_H-M   'P 1'
#
loop_
_entity.id
_entity.type
_entity.pdbx_description
1 polymer ?
#
loop_
_entity_poly.entity_id
_entity_poly.type
_entity_poly.pdbx_seq_one_letter_code
_entity_poly.pdbx_strand_id
1 'polypeptide(L)'
;VFRILVDADLVLDALMNRHKLTKDVRELLDVGHPSIHIYLTDIGWQKIAAYTSRLQNSQIAEMVIEWLQEKIKICIVDQHMLQTARSLPLRDFESAVELVCVTDQALDAIVTHKPEDFAQAPNQLWVWSVADLWLRAKLERQLQKCI
;
A
#
# COMPACT_ATOMS: atom_id res chain seq x y z
N VAL A 1 -10.82 -8.59 9.64
CA VAL A 1 -10.55 -7.44 8.77
C VAL A 1 -9.08 -7.05 8.87
N PHE A 2 -8.42 -6.94 7.74
CA PHE A 2 -7.02 -6.49 7.65
C PHE A 2 -6.97 -5.03 7.21
N ARG A 3 -6.23 -4.23 7.96
CA ARG A 3 -5.94 -2.84 7.63
C ARG A 3 -4.48 -2.77 7.21
N ILE A 4 -4.23 -2.55 5.93
CA ILE A 4 -2.89 -2.59 5.37
C ILE A 4 -2.52 -1.28 4.69
N LEU A 5 -1.23 -0.94 4.73
CA LEU A 5 -0.68 0.12 3.91
C LEU A 5 -0.01 -0.51 2.71
N VAL A 6 -0.35 -0.02 1.51
CA VAL A 6 0.28 -0.48 0.28
C VAL A 6 1.40 0.47 -0.08
N ASP A 7 2.58 -0.10 -0.40
CA ASP A 7 3.69 0.65 -0.94
C ASP A 7 3.31 1.27 -2.29
N ALA A 8 3.51 2.57 -2.44
CA ALA A 8 3.16 3.29 -3.67
C ALA A 8 3.86 2.70 -4.90
N ASP A 9 5.10 2.25 -4.76
CA ASP A 9 5.84 1.64 -5.86
C ASP A 9 5.18 0.35 -6.35
N LEU A 10 4.56 -0.41 -5.45
CA LEU A 10 3.81 -1.61 -5.83
C LEU A 10 2.63 -1.25 -6.73
N VAL A 11 1.89 -0.21 -6.38
CA VAL A 11 0.76 0.27 -7.19
C VAL A 11 1.25 0.79 -8.55
N LEU A 12 2.34 1.56 -8.55
CA LEU A 12 2.93 2.08 -9.79
C LEU A 12 3.38 0.96 -10.72
N ASP A 13 4.04 -0.06 -10.19
CA ASP A 13 4.49 -1.20 -10.99
C ASP A 13 3.30 -1.96 -11.58
N ALA A 14 2.20 -2.06 -10.83
CA ALA A 14 0.96 -2.65 -11.34
C ALA A 14 0.35 -1.84 -12.48
N LEU A 15 0.31 -0.50 -12.32
CA LEU A 15 -0.21 0.39 -13.37
C LEU A 15 0.66 0.35 -14.63
N MET A 16 1.98 0.22 -14.46
CA MET A 16 2.92 0.13 -15.58
C MET A 16 3.07 -1.28 -16.15
N ASN A 17 2.40 -2.24 -15.57
CA ASN A 17 2.44 -3.65 -15.99
C ASN A 17 3.86 -4.24 -16.04
N ARG A 18 4.70 -3.90 -15.05
CA ARG A 18 6.13 -4.25 -15.05
C ARG A 18 6.46 -5.61 -14.44
N HIS A 19 5.64 -6.13 -13.53
CA HIS A 19 5.94 -7.33 -12.76
C HIS A 19 4.81 -8.36 -12.86
N LYS A 20 5.15 -9.63 -12.59
CA LYS A 20 4.17 -10.72 -12.54
C LYS A 20 3.07 -10.49 -11.50
N LEU A 21 3.35 -9.66 -10.48
CA LEU A 21 2.41 -9.34 -9.41
C LEU A 21 1.32 -8.36 -9.84
N THR A 22 1.40 -7.82 -11.05
CA THR A 22 0.44 -6.86 -11.58
C THR A 22 -0.99 -7.37 -11.50
N LYS A 23 -1.21 -8.63 -11.87
CA LYS A 23 -2.52 -9.24 -11.84
C LYS A 23 -3.09 -9.31 -10.42
N ASP A 24 -2.27 -9.73 -9.45
CA ASP A 24 -2.68 -9.84 -8.06
C ASP A 24 -3.05 -8.49 -7.46
N VAL A 25 -2.25 -7.46 -7.74
CA VAL A 25 -2.52 -6.10 -7.28
C VAL A 25 -3.78 -5.55 -7.93
N ARG A 26 -3.99 -5.79 -9.22
CA ARG A 26 -5.21 -5.38 -9.93
C ARG A 26 -6.44 -6.05 -9.32
N GLU A 27 -6.36 -7.33 -9.04
CA GLU A 27 -7.46 -8.06 -8.39
C GLU A 27 -7.76 -7.47 -7.01
N LEU A 28 -6.72 -7.17 -6.23
CA LEU A 28 -6.87 -6.57 -4.92
C LEU A 28 -7.59 -5.22 -5.00
N LEU A 29 -7.23 -4.38 -5.97
CA LEU A 29 -7.81 -3.05 -6.14
C LEU A 29 -9.20 -3.11 -6.80
N ASP A 30 -9.44 -4.04 -7.73
CA ASP A 30 -10.69 -4.13 -8.47
C ASP A 30 -11.85 -4.67 -7.63
N VAL A 31 -11.60 -5.73 -6.90
CA VAL A 31 -12.70 -6.49 -6.25
C VAL A 31 -13.12 -5.86 -4.94
N GLY A 32 -12.26 -5.07 -4.30
CA GLY A 32 -12.58 -4.47 -3.02
C GLY A 32 -12.96 -5.54 -2.00
N HIS A 33 -12.02 -6.41 -1.66
CA HIS A 33 -12.27 -7.51 -0.73
C HIS A 33 -12.83 -6.97 0.60
N PRO A 34 -13.97 -7.45 1.09
CA PRO A 34 -14.62 -6.87 2.27
C PRO A 34 -13.79 -7.01 3.55
N SER A 35 -12.87 -7.95 3.60
CA SER A 35 -11.99 -8.16 4.75
C SER A 35 -10.69 -7.37 4.70
N ILE A 36 -10.46 -6.59 3.65
CA ILE A 36 -9.22 -5.87 3.46
C ILE A 36 -9.51 -4.38 3.28
N HIS A 37 -8.95 -3.56 4.17
CA HIS A 37 -8.98 -2.10 4.05
C HIS A 37 -7.59 -1.63 3.63
N ILE A 38 -7.52 -0.96 2.50
CA ILE A 38 -6.27 -0.54 1.88
C ILE A 38 -6.02 0.93 2.17
N TYR A 39 -4.83 1.23 2.66
CA TYR A 39 -4.37 2.60 2.96
C TYR A 39 -3.17 2.92 2.08
N LEU A 40 -3.02 4.19 1.76
CA LEU A 40 -1.90 4.73 1.02
C LEU A 40 -1.55 6.09 1.62
N THR A 41 -0.26 6.43 1.69
CA THR A 41 0.12 7.76 2.17
C THR A 41 -0.28 8.82 1.14
N ASP A 42 -0.53 10.04 1.59
CA ASP A 42 -0.81 11.15 0.69
C ASP A 42 0.40 11.45 -0.23
N ILE A 43 1.62 11.24 0.26
CA ILE A 43 2.84 11.35 -0.54
C ILE A 43 2.84 10.31 -1.66
N GLY A 44 2.51 9.06 -1.32
CA GLY A 44 2.36 7.99 -2.31
C GLY A 44 1.26 8.28 -3.31
N TRP A 45 0.15 8.83 -2.85
CA TRP A 45 -0.94 9.27 -3.70
C TRP A 45 -0.49 10.31 -4.72
N GLN A 46 0.27 11.33 -4.26
CA GLN A 46 0.81 12.36 -5.14
C GLN A 46 1.73 11.77 -6.21
N LYS A 47 2.54 10.79 -5.84
CA LYS A 47 3.41 10.08 -6.78
C LYS A 47 2.61 9.37 -7.87
N ILE A 48 1.54 8.68 -7.47
CA ILE A 48 0.64 7.99 -8.42
C ILE A 48 -0.07 9.01 -9.30
N ALA A 49 -0.57 10.10 -8.73
CA ALA A 49 -1.25 11.16 -9.48
C ALA A 49 -0.30 11.80 -10.50
N ALA A 50 0.96 12.05 -10.12
CA ALA A 50 1.97 12.58 -11.03
C ALA A 50 2.24 11.64 -12.19
N TYR A 51 2.27 10.33 -11.92
CA TYR A 51 2.44 9.34 -12.99
C TYR A 51 1.23 9.33 -13.93
N THR A 52 0.02 9.28 -13.40
CA THR A 52 -1.19 9.22 -14.23
C THR A 52 -1.39 10.48 -15.06
N SER A 53 -0.95 11.65 -14.55
CA SER A 53 -1.03 12.89 -15.31
C SER A 53 -0.14 12.91 -16.56
N ARG A 54 0.87 12.04 -16.61
CA ARG A 54 1.77 11.89 -17.77
C ARG A 54 1.25 10.90 -18.81
N LEU A 55 0.14 10.22 -18.52
CA LEU A 55 -0.50 9.37 -19.51
C LEU A 55 -1.02 10.23 -20.67
N GLN A 56 -0.93 9.69 -21.89
CA GLN A 56 -1.30 10.44 -23.09
C GLN A 56 -2.79 10.80 -23.15
N ASN A 57 -3.62 10.05 -22.43
CA ASN A 57 -5.05 10.27 -22.41
C ASN A 57 -5.49 10.74 -21.03
N SER A 58 -5.91 12.01 -20.93
CA SER A 58 -6.34 12.61 -19.66
C SER A 58 -7.61 11.95 -19.11
N GLN A 59 -8.49 11.43 -19.97
CA GLN A 59 -9.70 10.73 -19.53
C GLN A 59 -9.33 9.43 -18.80
N ILE A 60 -8.36 8.69 -19.33
CA ILE A 60 -7.87 7.47 -18.67
C ILE A 60 -7.25 7.82 -17.32
N ALA A 61 -6.47 8.89 -17.27
CA ALA A 61 -5.87 9.34 -16.00
C ALA A 61 -6.92 9.65 -14.95
N GLU A 62 -7.97 10.38 -15.32
CA GLU A 62 -9.08 10.69 -14.42
C GLU A 62 -9.80 9.43 -13.94
N MET A 63 -10.07 8.49 -14.84
CA MET A 63 -10.71 7.23 -14.48
C MET A 63 -9.89 6.43 -13.47
N VAL A 64 -8.57 6.36 -13.67
CA VAL A 64 -7.67 5.65 -12.76
C VAL A 64 -7.67 6.31 -11.39
N ILE A 65 -7.58 7.64 -11.34
CA ILE A 65 -7.59 8.39 -10.07
C ILE A 65 -8.91 8.17 -9.32
N GLU A 66 -10.05 8.30 -10.00
CA GLU A 66 -11.36 8.08 -9.37
C GLU A 66 -11.48 6.65 -8.83
N TRP A 67 -11.05 5.67 -9.60
CA TRP A 67 -11.07 4.27 -9.19
C TRP A 67 -10.24 4.03 -7.92
N LEU A 68 -9.03 4.60 -7.87
CA LEU A 68 -8.18 4.50 -6.68
C LEU A 68 -8.79 5.20 -5.47
N GLN A 69 -9.43 6.37 -5.68
CA GLN A 69 -10.09 7.11 -4.60
C GLN A 69 -11.23 6.30 -3.96
N GLU A 70 -11.95 5.52 -4.75
CA GLU A 70 -13.03 4.69 -4.26
C GLU A 70 -12.53 3.50 -3.42
N LYS A 71 -11.35 2.97 -3.74
CA LYS A 71 -10.85 1.73 -3.14
C LYS A 71 -9.83 1.93 -2.03
N ILE A 72 -9.17 3.08 -1.99
CA ILE A 72 -8.03 3.32 -1.11
C ILE A 72 -8.34 4.47 -0.16
N LYS A 73 -8.01 4.28 1.12
CA LYS A 73 -8.07 5.32 2.14
C LYS A 73 -6.72 6.03 2.22
N ILE A 74 -6.73 7.34 2.37
CA ILE A 74 -5.51 8.14 2.41
C ILE A 74 -5.07 8.36 3.85
N CYS A 75 -3.80 8.07 4.13
CA CYS A 75 -3.12 8.41 5.35
C CYS A 75 -2.43 9.76 5.17
N ILE A 76 -2.86 10.77 5.91
CA ILE A 76 -2.26 12.11 5.80
C ILE A 76 -0.99 12.14 6.62
N VAL A 77 0.12 12.52 5.98
CA VAL A 77 1.44 12.63 6.60
C VAL A 77 1.65 14.06 7.06
N ASP A 78 1.77 14.26 8.37
CA ASP A 78 2.03 15.57 8.93
C ASP A 78 3.54 15.83 9.17
N GLN A 79 3.86 17.03 9.62
CA GLN A 79 5.25 17.45 9.87
C GLN A 79 5.93 16.57 10.92
N HIS A 80 5.22 16.21 11.97
CA HIS A 80 5.75 15.38 13.05
C HIS A 80 6.11 13.97 12.53
N MET A 81 5.28 13.41 11.69
CA MET A 81 5.53 12.10 11.07
C MET A 81 6.77 12.15 10.18
N LEU A 82 6.94 13.22 9.41
CA LEU A 82 8.13 13.42 8.58
C LEU A 82 9.41 13.50 9.42
N GLN A 83 9.36 14.20 10.54
CA GLN A 83 10.51 14.30 11.45
C GLN A 83 10.85 12.93 12.05
N THR A 84 9.84 12.18 12.46
CA THR A 84 10.02 10.83 12.98
C THR A 84 10.64 9.93 11.92
N ALA A 85 10.17 10.02 10.69
CA ALA A 85 10.69 9.22 9.58
C ALA A 85 12.17 9.49 9.32
N ARG A 86 12.60 10.74 9.44
CA ARG A 86 14.02 11.13 9.25
C ARG A 86 14.94 10.50 10.30
N SER A 87 14.43 10.18 11.48
CA SER A 87 15.22 9.59 12.56
C SER A 87 15.33 8.07 12.45
N LEU A 88 14.58 7.44 11.55
CA LEU A 88 14.59 5.99 11.38
C LEU A 88 15.81 5.52 10.57
N PRO A 89 16.37 4.33 10.91
CA PRO A 89 17.55 3.81 10.22
C PRO A 89 17.26 3.15 8.87
N LEU A 90 16.22 3.58 8.18
CA LEU A 90 15.87 3.06 6.86
C LEU A 90 16.58 3.87 5.77
N ARG A 91 17.06 3.19 4.73
CA ARG A 91 17.76 3.82 3.61
C ARG A 91 16.86 4.69 2.77
N ASP A 92 15.64 4.24 2.57
CA ASP A 92 14.67 4.92 1.75
C ASP A 92 13.74 5.73 2.63
N PHE A 93 13.75 7.06 2.42
CA PHE A 93 12.91 7.98 3.20
C PHE A 93 11.42 7.70 3.00
N GLU A 94 11.02 7.36 1.78
CA GLU A 94 9.63 7.04 1.47
C GLU A 94 9.16 5.83 2.27
N SER A 95 9.99 4.79 2.36
CA SER A 95 9.72 3.62 3.19
C SER A 95 9.64 3.98 4.66
N ALA A 96 10.49 4.88 5.14
CA ALA A 96 10.44 5.36 6.52
C ALA A 96 9.12 6.07 6.82
N VAL A 97 8.63 6.89 5.89
CA VAL A 97 7.34 7.57 6.02
C VAL A 97 6.20 6.54 6.07
N GLU A 98 6.25 5.53 5.23
CA GLU A 98 5.25 4.46 5.22
C GLU A 98 5.23 3.71 6.55
N LEU A 99 6.40 3.40 7.11
CA LEU A 99 6.51 2.75 8.41
C LEU A 99 5.88 3.60 9.51
N VAL A 100 6.15 4.90 9.53
CA VAL A 100 5.56 5.82 10.51
C VAL A 100 4.04 5.84 10.39
N CYS A 101 3.52 5.83 9.16
CA CYS A 101 2.07 5.80 8.93
C CYS A 101 1.44 4.51 9.47
N VAL A 102 2.07 3.37 9.25
CA VAL A 102 1.59 2.09 9.77
C VAL A 102 1.52 2.13 11.30
N THR A 103 2.54 2.67 11.93
CA THR A 103 2.61 2.78 13.39
C THR A 103 1.56 3.76 13.93
N ASP A 104 1.46 4.95 13.32
CA ASP A 104 0.56 6.01 13.77
C ASP A 104 -0.92 5.62 13.64
N GLN A 105 -1.28 4.95 12.55
CA GLN A 105 -2.65 4.52 12.28
C GLN A 105 -2.97 3.14 12.82
N ALA A 106 -2.01 2.50 13.49
CA ALA A 106 -2.14 1.14 14.03
C ALA A 106 -2.64 0.15 12.97
N LEU A 107 -2.02 0.20 11.79
CA LEU A 107 -2.33 -0.72 10.70
C LEU A 107 -1.66 -2.08 10.94
N ASP A 108 -2.21 -3.12 10.34
CA ASP A 108 -1.75 -4.49 10.59
C ASP A 108 -0.41 -4.79 9.92
N ALA A 109 -0.21 -4.27 8.71
CA ALA A 109 0.99 -4.58 7.95
C ALA A 109 1.22 -3.58 6.82
N ILE A 110 2.42 -3.64 6.26
CA ILE A 110 2.72 -3.00 4.99
C ILE A 110 2.81 -4.09 3.91
N VAL A 111 2.23 -3.82 2.75
CA VAL A 111 2.29 -4.72 1.59
C VAL A 111 3.22 -4.11 0.56
N THR A 112 4.30 -4.82 0.25
CA THR A 112 5.35 -4.34 -0.64
C THR A 112 5.96 -5.49 -1.44
N HIS A 113 6.56 -5.18 -2.58
CA HIS A 113 7.36 -6.13 -3.34
C HIS A 113 8.86 -5.93 -3.11
N LYS A 114 9.22 -5.01 -2.19
CA LYS A 114 10.61 -4.72 -1.81
C LYS A 114 10.78 -4.82 -0.28
N PRO A 115 10.65 -6.03 0.28
CA PRO A 115 10.73 -6.18 1.75
C PRO A 115 12.09 -5.76 2.32
N GLU A 116 13.14 -5.76 1.51
CA GLU A 116 14.48 -5.33 1.91
C GLU A 116 14.52 -3.85 2.33
N ASP A 117 13.63 -3.02 1.82
CA ASP A 117 13.56 -1.61 2.20
C ASP A 117 13.15 -1.42 3.66
N PHE A 118 12.56 -2.45 4.28
CA PHE A 118 12.09 -2.42 5.66
C PHE A 118 12.92 -3.32 6.59
N ALA A 119 14.03 -3.88 6.10
CA ALA A 119 14.84 -4.85 6.85
C ALA A 119 15.42 -4.26 8.14
N GLN A 120 15.65 -2.95 8.18
CA GLN A 120 16.24 -2.26 9.33
C GLN A 120 15.19 -1.57 10.21
N ALA A 121 13.92 -1.89 10.04
CA ALA A 121 12.87 -1.31 10.86
C ALA A 121 13.08 -1.67 12.35
N PRO A 122 13.00 -0.70 13.28
CA PRO A 122 13.32 -0.95 14.68
C PRO A 122 12.30 -1.80 15.43
N ASN A 123 11.06 -1.86 14.94
CA ASN A 123 9.98 -2.65 15.53
C ASN A 123 9.64 -3.83 14.64
N GLN A 124 8.91 -4.81 15.20
CA GLN A 124 8.39 -5.94 14.43
C GLN A 124 7.28 -5.45 13.49
N LEU A 125 7.69 -4.83 12.39
CA LEU A 125 6.78 -4.48 11.33
C LEU A 125 6.42 -5.74 10.56
N TRP A 126 5.12 -5.97 10.38
CA TRP A 126 4.68 -7.03 9.49
C TRP A 126 4.79 -6.55 8.06
N VAL A 127 5.67 -7.21 7.31
CA VAL A 127 5.93 -6.89 5.91
C VAL A 127 5.44 -8.08 5.09
N TRP A 128 4.41 -7.85 4.30
CA TRP A 128 3.76 -8.89 3.51
C TRP A 128 3.94 -8.62 2.02
N SER A 129 4.04 -9.70 1.25
CA SER A 129 3.81 -9.65 -0.19
C SER A 129 2.29 -9.67 -0.45
N VAL A 130 1.89 -9.41 -1.70
CA VAL A 130 0.48 -9.54 -2.09
C VAL A 130 0.00 -10.99 -1.90
N ALA A 131 0.86 -11.96 -2.21
CA ALA A 131 0.54 -13.37 -2.02
C ALA A 131 0.29 -13.70 -0.53
N ASP A 132 1.11 -13.14 0.37
CA ASP A 132 0.93 -13.32 1.81
C ASP A 132 -0.41 -12.76 2.28
N LEU A 133 -0.78 -11.59 1.79
CA LEU A 133 -2.05 -10.95 2.12
C LEU A 133 -3.23 -11.83 1.73
N TRP A 134 -3.21 -12.33 0.49
CA TRP A 134 -4.28 -13.20 -0.02
C TRP A 134 -4.37 -14.49 0.77
N LEU A 135 -3.24 -15.10 1.11
CA LEU A 135 -3.21 -16.31 1.92
C LEU A 135 -3.85 -16.06 3.28
N ARG A 136 -3.50 -14.96 3.94
CA ARG A 136 -4.06 -14.62 5.26
C ARG A 136 -5.56 -14.32 5.19
N ALA A 137 -6.01 -13.62 4.17
CA ALA A 137 -7.44 -13.33 3.96
C ALA A 137 -8.22 -14.62 3.73
N LYS A 138 -7.66 -15.56 2.97
CA LYS A 138 -8.28 -16.85 2.72
C LYS A 138 -8.39 -17.69 3.98
N LEU A 139 -7.34 -17.73 4.80
CA LEU A 139 -7.33 -18.45 6.05
C LEU A 139 -8.35 -17.88 7.04
N GLU A 140 -8.44 -16.57 7.16
CA GLU A 140 -9.43 -15.92 8.01
C GLU A 140 -10.85 -16.30 7.60
N ARG A 141 -11.13 -16.29 6.30
CA ARG A 141 -12.43 -16.68 5.77
C ARG A 141 -12.77 -18.13 6.11
N GLN A 142 -11.80 -19.05 6.01
CA GLN A 142 -11.99 -20.45 6.37
C GLN A 142 -12.27 -20.63 7.86
N LEU A 143 -11.55 -19.89 8.71
CA LEU A 143 -11.78 -19.94 10.16
C LEU A 143 -13.17 -19.43 10.53
N GLN A 144 -13.65 -18.38 9.88
CA GLN A 144 -14.99 -17.85 10.12
C GLN A 144 -16.08 -18.88 9.75
N LYS A 145 -15.85 -19.66 8.72
CA LYS A 145 -16.79 -20.72 8.31
C LYS A 145 -16.85 -21.91 9.26
N CYS A 146 -15.82 -22.12 10.06
CA CYS A 146 -15.74 -23.21 11.01
C CYS A 146 -16.42 -22.91 12.34
N ILE A 147 -16.85 -21.68 12.55
CA ILE A 147 -17.59 -21.24 13.72
C ILE A 147 -19.07 -21.21 13.39
#